data_4553d69b5b7c105856dc0968c89bf8c0
#
_entry.id   4553d69b5b7c105856dc0968c89bf8c0
#
_cell.length_a   1.000
_cell.length_b   1.000
_cell.length_c   1.000
_cell.angle_alpha   90.00
_cell.angle_beta   90.00
_cell.angle_gamma   90.00
#
_symmetry.space_group_name_H-M   'P 1'
#
loop_
_entity.id
_entity.type
_entity.pdbx_description
1 polymer ?
#
loop_
_entity_poly.entity_id
_entity_poly.type
_entity_poly.pdbx_seq_one_letter_code
_entity_poly.pdbx_strand_id
1 'polypeptide(L)'
;MIRGPVPTDEAARLLDLNGYGILDTPAEENYDRIVRLASRLLGTPVAVLNFVDEHRHWNKAATGAERAELARTDAPCAWTIMEDAPLVVPDLTADERFEGLGLVQDGARMYAGTPLITPRGHRIGTLCVFDTAPRQPTSDDLLILQDLAALAVSELELRSHTSELSRQLDAQELYAAGLRRELSNAQTLEAVTALSNMNGTPEEITVHAAQLLGQAVGADWTGLVTVREQGTQVHVVQMQQDFPAPLAQLLQQSSTQSRGVTATLLDAQQNVYVDHYAAHTASLPNAAGLGLRAIAWVPLGLWGQERAVLAVLRAGGEERRPWRASDRALLEAAGRSIRSAMQRHDALAAATRISKQDSLTGVGNRRALEEALCEAAPDSDWTVSLMDLDGFKSLNDTAGHAEGDKALRVFAGALAAEFALDGQVYRLGGDEFVLLLPGLWAEADVLDRIDLAVLAVRQVAPTPLGVSLGSATTQEGALEDLLGRADRRMYAAKRRRKTRAPVGV
;
A
#
# COMPACT_ATOMS: atom_id res chain seq x y z
N MET A 1 -31.14 64.47 -3.28
CA MET A 1 -30.54 63.36 -4.08
C MET A 1 -31.63 62.35 -4.38
N ILE A 2 -32.00 62.22 -5.65
CA ILE A 2 -32.96 61.21 -6.08
C ILE A 2 -32.20 59.87 -6.01
N ARG A 3 -32.68 58.95 -5.16
CA ARG A 3 -32.13 57.60 -5.12
C ARG A 3 -32.33 56.96 -6.49
N GLY A 4 -31.27 56.40 -7.10
CA GLY A 4 -31.36 55.63 -8.36
C GLY A 4 -32.43 54.53 -8.23
N PRO A 5 -33.19 54.23 -9.28
CA PRO A 5 -34.27 53.23 -9.24
C PRO A 5 -33.69 51.85 -9.04
N VAL A 6 -34.52 50.96 -8.45
CA VAL A 6 -34.20 49.56 -8.25
C VAL A 6 -35.20 48.70 -9.01
N PRO A 7 -34.79 47.78 -9.88
CA PRO A 7 -35.67 46.86 -10.60
C PRO A 7 -36.54 46.01 -9.66
N THR A 8 -37.73 45.63 -10.10
CA THR A 8 -38.65 44.80 -9.31
C THR A 8 -38.13 43.36 -9.13
N ASP A 9 -37.27 42.90 -10.02
CA ASP A 9 -36.62 41.61 -10.03
C ASP A 9 -35.18 41.63 -9.48
N GLU A 10 -34.82 42.65 -8.72
CA GLU A 10 -33.46 42.93 -8.23
C GLU A 10 -32.75 41.72 -7.62
N ALA A 11 -33.43 40.92 -6.78
CA ALA A 11 -32.81 39.74 -6.17
C ALA A 11 -32.42 38.67 -7.21
N ALA A 12 -33.27 38.44 -8.22
CA ALA A 12 -32.98 37.49 -9.30
C ALA A 12 -31.86 38.01 -10.22
N ARG A 13 -31.90 39.32 -10.53
CA ARG A 13 -30.86 40.00 -11.30
C ARG A 13 -29.48 39.91 -10.65
N LEU A 14 -29.39 40.18 -9.35
CA LEU A 14 -28.14 40.06 -8.56
C LEU A 14 -27.65 38.62 -8.48
N LEU A 15 -28.56 37.67 -8.32
CA LEU A 15 -28.19 36.27 -8.33
C LEU A 15 -27.60 35.87 -9.68
N ASP A 16 -28.19 36.35 -10.79
CA ASP A 16 -27.69 36.09 -12.14
C ASP A 16 -26.31 36.73 -12.36
N LEU A 17 -26.13 38.00 -12.00
CA LEU A 17 -24.85 38.71 -12.06
C LEU A 17 -23.76 37.97 -11.28
N ASN A 18 -24.05 37.57 -10.04
CA ASN A 18 -23.09 36.83 -9.21
C ASN A 18 -22.75 35.45 -9.80
N GLY A 19 -23.67 34.81 -10.49
CA GLY A 19 -23.45 33.53 -11.16
C GLY A 19 -22.33 33.57 -12.21
N TYR A 20 -22.14 34.71 -12.87
CA TYR A 20 -21.06 34.90 -13.86
C TYR A 20 -19.66 35.05 -13.22
N GLY A 21 -19.58 35.41 -11.94
CA GLY A 21 -18.30 35.61 -11.26
C GLY A 21 -17.41 36.65 -11.96
N ILE A 22 -17.99 37.71 -12.53
CA ILE A 22 -17.31 38.74 -13.29
C ILE A 22 -16.81 39.89 -12.45
N LEU A 23 -17.49 40.19 -11.32
CA LEU A 23 -17.12 41.28 -10.44
C LEU A 23 -15.76 41.07 -9.83
N ASP A 24 -15.02 42.15 -9.64
CA ASP A 24 -13.66 42.18 -9.05
C ASP A 24 -12.60 41.37 -9.81
N THR A 25 -12.87 41.05 -11.07
CA THR A 25 -11.90 40.35 -11.92
C THR A 25 -10.94 41.32 -12.60
N PRO A 26 -9.72 40.88 -12.98
CA PRO A 26 -8.77 41.69 -13.72
C PRO A 26 -9.32 42.19 -15.06
N ALA A 27 -8.61 43.16 -15.64
CA ALA A 27 -8.88 43.62 -16.99
C ALA A 27 -8.76 42.50 -18.00
N GLU A 28 -9.68 42.50 -18.99
CA GLU A 28 -9.69 41.51 -20.08
C GLU A 28 -9.83 42.23 -21.41
N GLU A 29 -8.90 41.96 -22.34
CA GLU A 29 -8.78 42.64 -23.64
C GLU A 29 -10.07 42.57 -24.48
N ASN A 30 -10.86 41.53 -24.35
CA ASN A 30 -12.10 41.39 -25.11
C ASN A 30 -13.10 42.48 -24.72
N TYR A 31 -13.29 42.78 -23.44
CA TYR A 31 -14.16 43.89 -22.99
C TYR A 31 -13.55 45.26 -23.31
N ASP A 32 -12.20 45.42 -23.19
CA ASP A 32 -11.52 46.65 -23.56
C ASP A 32 -11.65 46.96 -25.03
N ARG A 33 -11.67 45.95 -25.90
CA ARG A 33 -11.92 46.10 -27.34
C ARG A 33 -13.33 46.57 -27.61
N ILE A 34 -14.31 46.06 -26.92
CA ILE A 34 -15.75 46.47 -27.07
C ILE A 34 -15.91 47.97 -26.75
N VAL A 35 -15.38 48.45 -25.62
CA VAL A 35 -15.48 49.88 -25.26
C VAL A 35 -14.72 50.77 -26.22
N ARG A 36 -13.53 50.34 -26.72
CA ARG A 36 -12.81 51.10 -27.76
C ARG A 36 -13.59 51.17 -29.07
N LEU A 37 -14.27 50.11 -29.46
CA LEU A 37 -15.12 50.09 -30.63
C LEU A 37 -16.34 51.02 -30.44
N ALA A 38 -17.01 50.95 -29.31
CA ALA A 38 -18.13 51.83 -29.01
C ALA A 38 -17.72 53.32 -29.11
N SER A 39 -16.62 53.71 -28.46
CA SER A 39 -16.10 55.10 -28.51
C SER A 39 -15.79 55.55 -29.95
N ARG A 40 -15.10 54.68 -30.75
CA ARG A 40 -14.68 55.04 -32.13
C ARG A 40 -15.85 55.10 -33.10
N LEU A 41 -16.78 54.13 -33.05
CA LEU A 41 -17.90 54.05 -33.95
C LEU A 41 -18.91 55.16 -33.72
N LEU A 42 -19.17 55.49 -32.44
CA LEU A 42 -20.09 56.57 -32.08
C LEU A 42 -19.43 57.95 -32.05
N GLY A 43 -18.09 58.03 -32.21
CA GLY A 43 -17.32 59.27 -32.17
C GLY A 43 -17.41 59.96 -30.82
N THR A 44 -17.45 59.22 -29.72
CA THR A 44 -17.54 59.77 -28.35
C THR A 44 -16.23 59.61 -27.61
N PRO A 45 -15.82 60.60 -26.80
CA PRO A 45 -14.55 60.55 -26.06
C PRO A 45 -14.50 59.48 -24.97
N VAL A 46 -15.65 59.07 -24.45
CA VAL A 46 -15.74 58.11 -23.32
C VAL A 46 -16.72 56.98 -23.65
N ALA A 47 -16.29 55.75 -23.43
CA ALA A 47 -17.17 54.58 -23.41
C ALA A 47 -16.81 53.68 -22.22
N VAL A 48 -17.84 53.15 -21.57
CA VAL A 48 -17.72 52.30 -20.35
C VAL A 48 -18.60 51.06 -20.47
N LEU A 49 -18.07 49.94 -20.12
CA LEU A 49 -18.81 48.71 -19.86
C LEU A 49 -18.76 48.43 -18.37
N ASN A 50 -19.92 48.44 -17.73
CA ASN A 50 -20.03 48.23 -16.28
C ASN A 50 -21.08 47.18 -15.94
N PHE A 51 -20.93 46.65 -14.74
CA PHE A 51 -21.94 45.81 -14.08
C PHE A 51 -22.50 46.57 -12.88
N VAL A 52 -23.81 46.43 -12.67
CA VAL A 52 -24.49 47.11 -11.58
C VAL A 52 -24.81 46.11 -10.50
N ASP A 53 -24.06 46.16 -9.39
CA ASP A 53 -24.35 45.33 -8.22
C ASP A 53 -25.35 46.00 -7.25
N GLU A 54 -25.44 45.55 -6.03
CA GLU A 54 -26.37 46.07 -5.02
C GLU A 54 -26.04 47.51 -4.65
N HIS A 55 -24.75 47.87 -4.61
CA HIS A 55 -24.28 49.14 -4.02
C HIS A 55 -23.52 50.03 -4.99
N ARG A 56 -22.95 49.45 -6.07
CA ARG A 56 -22.00 50.12 -6.97
C ARG A 56 -22.22 49.81 -8.43
N HIS A 57 -21.66 50.68 -9.26
CA HIS A 57 -21.31 50.38 -10.64
C HIS A 57 -19.86 49.93 -10.68
N TRP A 58 -19.59 48.74 -11.13
CA TRP A 58 -18.25 48.23 -11.26
C TRP A 58 -17.84 48.22 -12.74
N ASN A 59 -16.82 49.02 -13.10
CA ASN A 59 -16.38 49.18 -14.47
C ASN A 59 -15.44 48.08 -14.88
N LYS A 60 -15.92 47.13 -15.68
CA LYS A 60 -15.12 46.05 -16.27
C LYS A 60 -14.12 46.56 -17.30
N ALA A 61 -14.56 47.50 -18.14
CA ALA A 61 -13.76 48.15 -19.16
C ALA A 61 -14.15 49.62 -19.33
N ALA A 62 -13.17 50.49 -19.64
CA ALA A 62 -13.40 51.89 -19.91
C ALA A 62 -12.37 52.40 -20.92
N THR A 63 -12.78 53.35 -21.75
CA THR A 63 -11.87 54.13 -22.61
C THR A 63 -12.23 55.60 -22.43
N GLY A 64 -11.21 56.49 -22.40
CA GLY A 64 -11.40 57.91 -22.15
C GLY A 64 -11.77 58.30 -20.67
N ALA A 65 -11.88 57.32 -19.80
CA ALA A 65 -12.10 57.49 -18.37
C ALA A 65 -11.34 56.41 -17.57
N GLU A 66 -11.11 56.67 -16.29
CA GLU A 66 -10.55 55.69 -15.37
C GLU A 66 -11.54 54.54 -15.09
N ARG A 67 -10.99 53.35 -14.79
CA ARG A 67 -11.80 52.24 -14.31
C ARG A 67 -12.10 52.39 -12.83
N ALA A 68 -12.96 53.31 -12.50
CA ALA A 68 -13.36 53.63 -11.13
C ALA A 68 -14.65 52.87 -10.76
N GLU A 69 -14.80 52.56 -9.50
CA GLU A 69 -16.11 52.19 -8.93
C GLU A 69 -16.86 53.46 -8.56
N LEU A 70 -18.15 53.48 -8.87
CA LEU A 70 -19.03 54.56 -8.51
C LEU A 70 -20.19 54.03 -7.66
N ALA A 71 -20.67 54.85 -6.72
CA ALA A 71 -21.89 54.49 -6.03
C ALA A 71 -23.04 54.30 -7.01
N ARG A 72 -23.95 53.39 -6.78
CA ARG A 72 -25.06 53.07 -7.67
C ARG A 72 -25.95 54.29 -7.99
N THR A 73 -25.96 55.25 -7.12
CA THR A 73 -26.72 56.52 -7.27
C THR A 73 -26.03 57.53 -8.16
N ASP A 74 -24.74 57.38 -8.47
CA ASP A 74 -23.88 58.44 -9.00
C ASP A 74 -23.69 58.39 -10.50
N ALA A 75 -24.47 57.49 -11.19
CA ALA A 75 -24.40 57.35 -12.64
C ALA A 75 -25.76 57.04 -13.27
N PRO A 76 -26.01 57.43 -14.55
CA PRO A 76 -27.26 57.15 -15.26
C PRO A 76 -27.50 55.64 -15.49
N CYS A 77 -26.47 54.80 -15.35
CA CYS A 77 -26.56 53.36 -15.59
C CYS A 77 -27.61 52.64 -14.74
N ALA A 78 -27.86 53.07 -13.50
CA ALA A 78 -28.96 52.56 -12.66
C ALA A 78 -30.33 52.75 -13.28
N TRP A 79 -30.49 53.78 -14.09
CA TRP A 79 -31.73 54.04 -14.85
C TRP A 79 -31.78 53.23 -16.14
N THR A 80 -30.63 52.98 -16.79
CA THR A 80 -30.53 52.19 -18.02
C THR A 80 -30.96 50.75 -17.77
N ILE A 81 -30.69 50.18 -16.63
CA ILE A 81 -31.09 48.78 -16.31
C ILE A 81 -32.54 48.60 -15.94
N MET A 82 -33.34 49.67 -15.96
CA MET A 82 -34.78 49.59 -15.66
C MET A 82 -35.60 49.08 -16.83
N GLU A 83 -35.15 49.30 -18.08
CA GLU A 83 -35.82 48.94 -19.32
C GLU A 83 -34.89 48.21 -20.29
N ASP A 84 -35.46 47.49 -21.26
CA ASP A 84 -34.67 46.78 -22.29
C ASP A 84 -34.19 47.72 -23.40
N ALA A 85 -34.81 48.89 -23.53
CA ALA A 85 -34.45 49.89 -24.51
C ALA A 85 -33.27 50.75 -24.06
N PRO A 86 -32.45 51.28 -24.98
CA PRO A 86 -31.39 52.22 -24.64
C PRO A 86 -31.92 53.47 -24.00
N LEU A 87 -31.25 53.95 -22.93
CA LEU A 87 -31.50 55.25 -22.35
C LEU A 87 -30.64 56.30 -23.04
N VAL A 88 -31.27 57.31 -23.61
CA VAL A 88 -30.59 58.45 -24.24
C VAL A 88 -30.90 59.72 -23.48
N VAL A 89 -29.87 60.47 -23.09
CA VAL A 89 -29.93 61.80 -22.48
C VAL A 89 -29.11 62.76 -23.31
N PRO A 90 -29.72 63.53 -24.23
CA PRO A 90 -29.01 64.43 -25.17
C PRO A 90 -28.26 65.56 -24.48
N ASP A 91 -28.73 66.01 -23.34
CA ASP A 91 -28.07 66.98 -22.46
C ASP A 91 -28.32 66.65 -20.99
N LEU A 92 -27.28 66.17 -20.32
CA LEU A 92 -27.33 65.78 -18.89
C LEU A 92 -27.57 66.99 -17.96
N THR A 93 -27.26 68.23 -18.39
CA THR A 93 -27.48 69.44 -17.60
C THR A 93 -28.92 69.90 -17.64
N ALA A 94 -29.70 69.46 -18.64
CA ALA A 94 -31.10 69.77 -18.80
C ALA A 94 -32.06 68.71 -18.22
N ASP A 95 -31.51 67.58 -17.70
CA ASP A 95 -32.28 66.48 -17.13
C ASP A 95 -32.17 66.50 -15.60
N GLU A 96 -33.28 66.83 -14.91
CA GLU A 96 -33.39 66.95 -13.45
C GLU A 96 -32.89 65.69 -12.69
N ARG A 97 -32.89 64.53 -13.37
CA ARG A 97 -32.39 63.25 -12.78
C ARG A 97 -30.88 63.24 -12.65
N PHE A 98 -30.16 63.97 -13.54
CA PHE A 98 -28.71 63.80 -13.70
C PHE A 98 -27.90 65.09 -13.53
N GLU A 99 -28.52 66.28 -13.55
CA GLU A 99 -27.83 67.58 -13.48
C GLU A 99 -26.87 67.73 -12.27
N GLY A 100 -27.19 67.07 -11.15
CA GLY A 100 -26.42 67.11 -9.91
C GLY A 100 -25.31 66.05 -9.80
N LEU A 101 -25.12 65.18 -10.79
CA LEU A 101 -24.12 64.11 -10.73
C LEU A 101 -22.69 64.64 -10.91
N GLY A 102 -21.71 64.03 -10.23
CA GLY A 102 -20.30 64.39 -10.32
C GLY A 102 -19.77 64.37 -11.74
N LEU A 103 -20.17 63.37 -12.53
CA LEU A 103 -19.76 63.24 -13.97
C LEU A 103 -20.19 64.46 -14.84
N VAL A 104 -21.30 65.13 -14.46
CA VAL A 104 -21.74 66.33 -15.15
C VAL A 104 -20.85 67.51 -14.76
N GLN A 105 -20.42 67.56 -13.49
CA GLN A 105 -19.44 68.56 -13.04
C GLN A 105 -18.07 68.38 -13.68
N ASP A 106 -17.69 67.13 -14.00
CA ASP A 106 -16.46 66.74 -14.69
C ASP A 106 -16.56 66.94 -16.23
N GLY A 107 -17.67 67.49 -16.72
CA GLY A 107 -17.80 67.91 -18.12
C GLY A 107 -18.61 67.00 -19.03
N ALA A 108 -19.23 65.93 -18.55
CA ALA A 108 -20.12 65.13 -19.35
C ALA A 108 -21.41 65.94 -19.69
N ARG A 109 -21.85 65.85 -20.95
CA ARG A 109 -23.06 66.55 -21.45
C ARG A 109 -24.07 65.60 -22.05
N MET A 110 -23.65 64.56 -22.74
CA MET A 110 -24.50 63.54 -23.37
C MET A 110 -24.25 62.20 -22.74
N TYR A 111 -25.28 61.40 -22.63
CA TYR A 111 -25.25 60.00 -22.27
C TYR A 111 -26.11 59.17 -23.22
N ALA A 112 -25.57 58.05 -23.68
CA ALA A 112 -26.36 56.97 -24.27
C ALA A 112 -25.88 55.65 -23.69
N GLY A 113 -26.75 54.88 -23.14
CA GLY A 113 -26.43 53.57 -22.55
C GLY A 113 -27.46 52.52 -22.93
N THR A 114 -27.00 51.30 -23.17
CA THR A 114 -27.86 50.13 -23.42
C THR A 114 -27.64 49.06 -22.36
N PRO A 115 -28.66 48.39 -21.87
CA PRO A 115 -28.50 47.36 -20.87
C PRO A 115 -27.80 46.13 -21.42
N LEU A 116 -27.02 45.46 -20.60
CA LEU A 116 -26.49 44.11 -20.82
C LEU A 116 -27.56 43.10 -20.37
N ILE A 117 -28.24 42.52 -21.29
CA ILE A 117 -29.36 41.62 -21.04
C ILE A 117 -28.90 40.18 -21.17
N THR A 118 -28.95 39.41 -20.09
CA THR A 118 -28.59 38.00 -20.08
C THR A 118 -29.63 37.16 -20.84
N PRO A 119 -29.31 35.91 -21.27
CA PRO A 119 -30.27 34.97 -21.80
C PRO A 119 -31.47 34.66 -20.89
N ARG A 120 -31.33 34.94 -19.60
CA ARG A 120 -32.41 34.81 -18.59
C ARG A 120 -33.32 36.05 -18.52
N GLY A 121 -33.00 37.09 -19.28
CA GLY A 121 -33.75 38.34 -19.32
C GLY A 121 -33.41 39.36 -18.25
N HIS A 122 -32.33 39.15 -17.49
CA HIS A 122 -31.93 40.10 -16.45
C HIS A 122 -30.94 41.13 -17.01
N ARG A 123 -31.11 42.40 -16.59
CA ARG A 123 -30.31 43.54 -16.99
C ARG A 123 -29.19 43.76 -15.96
N ILE A 124 -28.05 43.13 -16.16
CA ILE A 124 -27.00 43.01 -15.15
C ILE A 124 -25.97 44.16 -15.18
N GLY A 125 -25.99 44.98 -16.21
CA GLY A 125 -25.05 46.06 -16.40
C GLY A 125 -25.37 46.88 -17.61
N THR A 126 -24.44 47.75 -18.05
CA THR A 126 -24.62 48.59 -19.22
C THR A 126 -23.36 48.72 -20.05
N LEU A 127 -23.54 48.90 -21.35
CA LEU A 127 -22.56 49.50 -22.25
C LEU A 127 -23.02 50.92 -22.51
N CYS A 128 -22.22 51.92 -22.17
CA CYS A 128 -22.60 53.31 -22.31
C CYS A 128 -21.48 54.18 -22.87
N VAL A 129 -21.87 55.29 -23.49
CA VAL A 129 -20.98 56.30 -24.02
C VAL A 129 -21.37 57.65 -23.47
N PHE A 130 -20.37 58.52 -23.34
CA PHE A 130 -20.53 59.90 -22.91
C PHE A 130 -19.86 60.84 -23.89
N ASP A 131 -20.44 62.06 -24.04
CA ASP A 131 -19.83 63.14 -24.82
C ASP A 131 -19.73 64.43 -23.96
N THR A 132 -18.80 65.29 -24.29
CA THR A 132 -18.58 66.59 -23.65
C THR A 132 -19.43 67.72 -24.26
N ALA A 133 -20.15 67.41 -25.34
CA ALA A 133 -21.11 68.32 -25.96
C ALA A 133 -22.50 67.70 -25.99
N PRO A 134 -23.57 68.48 -25.82
CA PRO A 134 -24.91 67.97 -26.05
C PRO A 134 -25.10 67.48 -27.49
N ARG A 135 -25.65 66.26 -27.64
CA ARG A 135 -25.87 65.60 -28.91
C ARG A 135 -27.01 64.61 -28.84
N GLN A 136 -27.79 64.51 -29.94
CA GLN A 136 -28.73 63.45 -30.10
C GLN A 136 -28.12 62.31 -30.92
N PRO A 137 -27.89 61.12 -30.32
CA PRO A 137 -27.46 59.95 -31.06
C PRO A 137 -28.49 59.55 -32.10
N THR A 138 -28.04 59.08 -33.27
CA THR A 138 -28.88 58.58 -34.36
C THR A 138 -29.44 57.19 -34.02
N SER A 139 -30.45 56.74 -34.74
CA SER A 139 -30.96 55.36 -34.59
C SER A 139 -29.86 54.33 -34.91
N ASP A 140 -28.96 54.62 -35.88
CA ASP A 140 -27.84 53.72 -36.23
C ASP A 140 -26.82 53.65 -35.10
N ASP A 141 -26.51 54.77 -34.43
CA ASP A 141 -25.66 54.83 -33.23
C ASP A 141 -26.19 53.90 -32.11
N LEU A 142 -27.51 53.94 -31.89
CA LEU A 142 -28.16 53.11 -30.88
C LEU A 142 -28.16 51.61 -31.26
N LEU A 143 -28.34 51.26 -32.54
CA LEU A 143 -28.22 49.89 -33.01
C LEU A 143 -26.79 49.36 -32.82
N ILE A 144 -25.77 50.16 -33.19
CA ILE A 144 -24.34 49.82 -32.96
C ILE A 144 -24.09 49.53 -31.47
N LEU A 145 -24.63 50.42 -30.58
CA LEU A 145 -24.41 50.26 -29.16
C LEU A 145 -25.09 48.99 -28.60
N GLN A 146 -26.31 48.65 -29.11
CA GLN A 146 -27.00 47.39 -28.77
C GLN A 146 -26.27 46.18 -29.26
N ASP A 147 -25.77 46.17 -30.50
CA ASP A 147 -24.98 45.05 -31.01
C ASP A 147 -23.69 44.80 -30.24
N LEU A 148 -22.99 45.89 -29.87
CA LEU A 148 -21.78 45.80 -29.03
C LEU A 148 -22.15 45.30 -27.61
N ALA A 149 -23.26 45.69 -27.04
CA ALA A 149 -23.72 45.15 -25.76
C ALA A 149 -24.08 43.66 -25.83
N ALA A 150 -24.73 43.24 -26.93
CA ALA A 150 -24.98 41.80 -27.16
C ALA A 150 -23.70 41.00 -27.31
N LEU A 151 -22.64 41.55 -27.96
CA LEU A 151 -21.31 40.95 -28.01
C LEU A 151 -20.67 40.85 -26.63
N ALA A 152 -20.83 41.89 -25.78
CA ALA A 152 -20.31 41.86 -24.41
C ALA A 152 -20.98 40.76 -23.56
N VAL A 153 -22.29 40.57 -23.73
CA VAL A 153 -23.03 39.47 -23.07
C VAL A 153 -22.55 38.11 -23.60
N SER A 154 -22.36 37.98 -24.91
CA SER A 154 -21.85 36.73 -25.49
C SER A 154 -20.47 36.36 -24.98
N GLU A 155 -19.58 37.34 -24.82
CA GLU A 155 -18.27 37.17 -24.21
C GLU A 155 -18.37 36.74 -22.73
N LEU A 156 -19.32 37.31 -22.00
CA LEU A 156 -19.59 36.95 -20.61
C LEU A 156 -20.04 35.49 -20.48
N GLU A 157 -20.96 35.06 -21.34
CA GLU A 157 -21.42 33.66 -21.40
C GLU A 157 -20.27 32.71 -21.72
N LEU A 158 -19.47 33.01 -22.75
CA LEU A 158 -18.32 32.18 -23.14
C LEU A 158 -17.32 32.04 -21.99
N ARG A 159 -17.01 33.16 -21.33
CA ARG A 159 -16.11 33.18 -20.16
C ARG A 159 -16.64 32.28 -19.02
N SER A 160 -17.93 32.41 -18.70
CA SER A 160 -18.57 31.61 -17.67
C SER A 160 -18.53 30.12 -17.98
N HIS A 161 -18.90 29.74 -19.19
CA HIS A 161 -18.86 28.34 -19.65
C HIS A 161 -17.45 27.78 -19.65
N THR A 162 -16.45 28.53 -20.10
CA THR A 162 -15.04 28.11 -20.11
C THR A 162 -14.54 27.85 -18.69
N SER A 163 -14.86 28.74 -17.76
CA SER A 163 -14.49 28.60 -16.35
C SER A 163 -15.14 27.37 -15.68
N GLU A 164 -16.39 27.10 -16.02
CA GLU A 164 -17.12 25.93 -15.50
C GLU A 164 -16.56 24.62 -16.07
N LEU A 165 -16.27 24.56 -17.39
CA LEU A 165 -15.65 23.42 -18.01
C LEU A 165 -14.26 23.11 -17.44
N SER A 166 -13.44 24.17 -17.19
CA SER A 166 -12.14 23.99 -16.55
C SER A 166 -12.27 23.34 -15.17
N ARG A 167 -13.19 23.85 -14.33
CA ARG A 167 -13.43 23.25 -13.00
C ARG A 167 -13.89 21.79 -13.07
N GLN A 168 -14.73 21.45 -14.04
CA GLN A 168 -15.21 20.09 -14.26
C GLN A 168 -14.07 19.16 -14.69
N LEU A 169 -13.19 19.63 -15.60
CA LEU A 169 -12.00 18.87 -16.02
C LEU A 169 -11.07 18.59 -14.86
N ASP A 170 -10.73 19.60 -14.05
CA ASP A 170 -9.88 19.44 -12.87
C ASP A 170 -10.47 18.41 -11.89
N ALA A 171 -11.77 18.48 -11.65
CA ALA A 171 -12.47 17.52 -10.80
C ALA A 171 -12.43 16.09 -11.35
N GLN A 172 -12.63 15.94 -12.68
CA GLN A 172 -12.56 14.64 -13.35
C GLN A 172 -11.15 14.06 -13.33
N GLU A 173 -10.12 14.89 -13.51
CA GLU A 173 -8.71 14.44 -13.43
C GLU A 173 -8.36 13.92 -12.05
N LEU A 174 -8.76 14.64 -10.99
CA LEU A 174 -8.56 14.20 -9.61
C LEU A 174 -9.29 12.88 -9.32
N TYR A 175 -10.52 12.74 -9.79
CA TYR A 175 -11.29 11.51 -9.63
C TYR A 175 -10.67 10.32 -10.38
N ALA A 176 -10.25 10.54 -11.63
CA ALA A 176 -9.57 9.52 -12.44
C ALA A 176 -8.24 9.08 -11.84
N ALA A 177 -7.47 10.02 -11.26
CA ALA A 177 -6.23 9.70 -10.55
C ALA A 177 -6.50 8.84 -9.30
N GLY A 178 -7.58 9.12 -8.58
CA GLY A 178 -8.05 8.30 -7.45
C GLY A 178 -8.36 6.86 -7.86
N LEU A 179 -9.19 6.69 -8.89
CA LEU A 179 -9.58 5.37 -9.41
C LEU A 179 -8.38 4.55 -9.93
N ARG A 180 -7.46 5.21 -10.66
CA ARG A 180 -6.24 4.52 -11.15
C ARG A 180 -5.41 3.97 -9.98
N ARG A 181 -5.32 4.72 -8.88
CA ARG A 181 -4.62 4.27 -7.69
C ARG A 181 -5.31 3.11 -6.99
N GLU A 182 -6.63 3.17 -6.84
CA GLU A 182 -7.40 2.06 -6.25
C GLU A 182 -7.25 0.79 -7.07
N LEU A 183 -7.31 0.89 -8.41
CA LEU A 183 -7.07 -0.23 -9.31
C LEU A 183 -5.65 -0.79 -9.15
N SER A 184 -4.63 0.07 -9.12
CA SER A 184 -3.23 -0.35 -8.90
C SER A 184 -3.05 -1.05 -7.57
N ASN A 185 -3.66 -0.55 -6.49
CA ASN A 185 -3.62 -1.18 -5.17
C ASN A 185 -4.30 -2.55 -5.17
N ALA A 186 -5.45 -2.68 -5.84
CA ALA A 186 -6.15 -3.96 -5.98
C ALA A 186 -5.32 -4.99 -6.75
N GLN A 187 -4.71 -4.59 -7.86
CA GLN A 187 -3.80 -5.45 -8.65
C GLN A 187 -2.57 -5.87 -7.85
N THR A 188 -2.00 -4.96 -7.06
CA THR A 188 -0.87 -5.28 -6.19
C THR A 188 -1.26 -6.29 -5.12
N LEU A 189 -2.43 -6.12 -4.49
CA LEU A 189 -2.93 -7.06 -3.49
C LEU A 189 -3.22 -8.44 -4.09
N GLU A 190 -3.79 -8.48 -5.30
CA GLU A 190 -4.00 -9.72 -6.04
C GLU A 190 -2.67 -10.43 -6.33
N ALA A 191 -1.65 -9.70 -6.81
CA ALA A 191 -0.31 -10.24 -7.06
C ALA A 191 0.34 -10.78 -5.78
N VAL A 192 0.26 -10.05 -4.65
CA VAL A 192 0.76 -10.52 -3.35
C VAL A 192 0.02 -11.79 -2.88
N THR A 193 -1.29 -11.82 -3.09
CA THR A 193 -2.10 -13.00 -2.74
C THR A 193 -1.76 -14.20 -3.62
N ALA A 194 -1.54 -13.99 -4.91
CA ALA A 194 -1.11 -15.04 -5.84
C ALA A 194 0.26 -15.60 -5.45
N LEU A 195 1.24 -14.73 -5.14
CA LEU A 195 2.55 -15.14 -4.62
C LEU A 195 2.42 -15.99 -3.35
N SER A 196 1.52 -15.60 -2.45
CA SER A 196 1.28 -16.33 -1.19
C SER A 196 0.71 -17.74 -1.40
N ASN A 197 0.20 -18.06 -2.58
CA ASN A 197 -0.34 -19.37 -2.94
C ASN A 197 0.62 -20.21 -3.81
N MET A 198 1.78 -19.67 -4.19
CA MET A 198 2.80 -20.39 -4.96
C MET A 198 3.60 -21.35 -4.07
N ASN A 199 4.18 -22.38 -4.69
CA ASN A 199 5.11 -23.32 -4.05
C ASN A 199 6.51 -22.68 -3.97
N GLY A 200 6.65 -21.64 -3.13
CA GLY A 200 7.92 -21.00 -2.85
C GLY A 200 8.24 -21.07 -1.36
N THR A 201 9.49 -20.81 -1.00
CA THR A 201 9.86 -20.64 0.40
C THR A 201 9.18 -19.38 0.95
N PRO A 202 8.84 -19.32 2.25
CA PRO A 202 8.28 -18.11 2.88
C PRO A 202 9.16 -16.88 2.65
N GLU A 203 10.47 -17.08 2.51
CA GLU A 203 11.47 -16.06 2.26
C GLU A 203 11.31 -15.43 0.88
N GLU A 204 11.26 -16.25 -0.15
CA GLU A 204 11.04 -15.81 -1.53
C GLU A 204 9.70 -15.09 -1.68
N ILE A 205 8.63 -15.65 -1.12
CA ILE A 205 7.30 -15.03 -1.15
C ILE A 205 7.31 -13.66 -0.49
N THR A 206 7.94 -13.55 0.70
CA THR A 206 7.99 -12.29 1.45
C THR A 206 8.83 -11.23 0.74
N VAL A 207 9.97 -11.60 0.17
CA VAL A 207 10.82 -10.67 -0.58
C VAL A 207 10.10 -10.11 -1.81
N HIS A 208 9.48 -10.96 -2.62
CA HIS A 208 8.74 -10.50 -3.80
C HIS A 208 7.51 -9.65 -3.43
N ALA A 209 6.76 -10.05 -2.40
CA ALA A 209 5.64 -9.27 -1.91
C ALA A 209 6.07 -7.91 -1.38
N ALA A 210 7.17 -7.84 -0.63
CA ALA A 210 7.73 -6.59 -0.11
C ALA A 210 8.18 -5.65 -1.24
N GLN A 211 8.74 -6.18 -2.32
CA GLN A 211 9.13 -5.40 -3.50
C GLN A 211 7.90 -4.79 -4.19
N LEU A 212 6.86 -5.59 -4.45
CA LEU A 212 5.61 -5.10 -5.06
C LEU A 212 4.95 -4.02 -4.19
N LEU A 213 4.90 -4.23 -2.88
CA LEU A 213 4.34 -3.27 -1.94
C LEU A 213 5.12 -1.97 -1.91
N GLY A 214 6.45 -2.03 -1.86
CA GLY A 214 7.31 -0.86 -1.87
C GLY A 214 7.06 0.01 -3.11
N GLN A 215 6.96 -0.61 -4.29
CA GLN A 215 6.64 0.08 -5.54
C GLN A 215 5.25 0.72 -5.51
N ALA A 216 4.23 -0.02 -5.09
CA ALA A 216 2.84 0.44 -5.08
C ALA A 216 2.60 1.63 -4.14
N VAL A 217 3.24 1.64 -2.96
CA VAL A 217 3.13 2.77 -2.02
C VAL A 217 4.14 3.89 -2.27
N GLY A 218 4.98 3.77 -3.30
CA GLY A 218 6.02 4.75 -3.61
C GLY A 218 7.04 4.89 -2.48
N ALA A 219 7.53 3.76 -1.99
CA ALA A 219 8.59 3.73 -0.98
C ALA A 219 9.95 3.96 -1.62
N ASP A 220 10.81 4.68 -0.91
CA ASP A 220 12.19 4.89 -1.32
C ASP A 220 13.12 3.77 -0.84
N TRP A 221 12.67 3.05 0.21
CA TRP A 221 13.34 1.86 0.73
C TRP A 221 12.33 0.89 1.34
N THR A 222 12.54 -0.40 1.10
CA THR A 222 11.73 -1.47 1.68
C THR A 222 12.66 -2.59 2.14
N GLY A 223 12.46 -3.09 3.34
CA GLY A 223 13.27 -4.16 3.90
C GLY A 223 12.49 -5.06 4.84
N LEU A 224 12.99 -6.28 4.97
CA LEU A 224 12.54 -7.24 5.97
C LEU A 224 13.49 -7.16 7.17
N VAL A 225 12.91 -6.97 8.34
CA VAL A 225 13.64 -6.90 9.61
C VAL A 225 13.27 -8.12 10.44
N THR A 226 14.26 -8.95 10.76
CA THR A 226 14.09 -10.09 11.68
C THR A 226 14.79 -9.79 13.02
N VAL A 227 14.18 -10.20 14.10
CA VAL A 227 14.69 -9.97 15.47
C VAL A 227 14.93 -11.29 16.17
N ARG A 228 16.16 -11.48 16.64
CA ARG A 228 16.66 -12.60 17.46
C ARG A 228 16.96 -12.12 18.88
N GLU A 229 17.17 -13.06 19.80
CA GLU A 229 17.65 -12.74 21.13
C GLU A 229 19.02 -12.01 21.11
N GLN A 230 19.85 -12.27 20.11
CA GLN A 230 21.20 -11.73 19.95
C GLN A 230 21.27 -10.44 19.10
N GLY A 231 20.17 -9.93 18.57
CA GLY A 231 20.15 -8.71 17.76
C GLY A 231 19.11 -8.70 16.65
N THR A 232 19.15 -7.65 15.85
CA THR A 232 18.23 -7.41 14.71
C THR A 232 19.01 -7.60 13.42
N GLN A 233 18.45 -8.32 12.46
CA GLN A 233 18.99 -8.46 11.12
C GLN A 233 18.08 -7.75 10.11
N VAL A 234 18.67 -6.95 9.22
CA VAL A 234 17.97 -6.20 8.19
C VAL A 234 18.32 -6.75 6.81
N HIS A 235 17.31 -7.23 6.09
CA HIS A 235 17.44 -7.66 4.70
C HIS A 235 16.82 -6.57 3.82
N VAL A 236 17.66 -5.85 3.07
CA VAL A 236 17.19 -4.84 2.11
C VAL A 236 16.58 -5.56 0.92
N VAL A 237 15.29 -5.30 0.64
CA VAL A 237 14.55 -5.87 -0.48
C VAL A 237 14.60 -4.95 -1.69
N GLN A 238 14.37 -3.66 -1.46
CA GLN A 238 14.39 -2.63 -2.48
C GLN A 238 14.93 -1.32 -1.92
N MET A 239 15.73 -0.64 -2.72
CA MET A 239 16.23 0.70 -2.42
C MET A 239 16.31 1.49 -3.73
N GLN A 240 15.79 2.70 -3.76
CA GLN A 240 15.88 3.58 -4.92
C GLN A 240 17.31 4.13 -5.10
N GLN A 241 17.67 4.51 -6.34
CA GLN A 241 19.03 4.97 -6.66
C GLN A 241 19.40 6.28 -5.94
N ASP A 242 18.43 7.12 -5.68
CA ASP A 242 18.56 8.41 -4.99
C ASP A 242 18.37 8.32 -3.47
N PHE A 243 18.26 7.11 -2.92
CA PHE A 243 18.16 6.93 -1.47
C PHE A 243 19.45 7.38 -0.77
N PRO A 244 19.37 8.21 0.29
CA PRO A 244 20.56 8.79 0.92
C PRO A 244 21.52 7.71 1.45
N ALA A 245 22.72 7.64 0.90
CA ALA A 245 23.73 6.64 1.28
C ALA A 245 24.09 6.66 2.78
N PRO A 246 24.21 7.82 3.48
CA PRO A 246 24.43 7.85 4.92
C PRO A 246 23.28 7.24 5.73
N LEU A 247 22.03 7.41 5.25
CA LEU A 247 20.85 6.81 5.88
C LEU A 247 20.86 5.28 5.69
N ALA A 248 21.21 4.80 4.49
CA ALA A 248 21.35 3.36 4.23
C ALA A 248 22.39 2.71 5.15
N GLN A 249 23.54 3.34 5.35
CA GLN A 249 24.57 2.88 6.28
C GLN A 249 24.07 2.86 7.73
N LEU A 250 23.36 3.92 8.16
CA LEU A 250 22.78 3.98 9.51
C LEU A 250 21.79 2.82 9.75
N LEU A 251 20.94 2.52 8.79
CA LEU A 251 19.95 1.42 8.87
C LEU A 251 20.65 0.05 8.97
N GLN A 252 21.74 -0.16 8.22
CA GLN A 252 22.54 -1.39 8.30
C GLN A 252 23.29 -1.51 9.63
N GLN A 253 23.87 -0.43 10.13
CA GLN A 253 24.60 -0.43 11.41
C GLN A 253 23.68 -0.59 12.62
N SER A 254 22.45 -0.05 12.55
CA SER A 254 21.45 -0.20 13.61
C SER A 254 20.99 -1.64 13.81
N SER A 255 21.26 -2.52 12.83
CA SER A 255 20.96 -3.95 12.93
C SER A 255 21.76 -4.68 14.01
N THR A 256 22.94 -4.15 14.39
CA THR A 256 23.84 -4.78 15.37
C THR A 256 23.69 -4.26 16.80
N GLN A 257 23.00 -3.12 17.00
CA GLN A 257 22.77 -2.53 18.31
C GLN A 257 21.33 -2.78 18.79
N SER A 258 21.17 -3.73 19.69
CA SER A 258 19.90 -4.12 20.31
C SER A 258 19.16 -2.96 20.97
N ARG A 259 17.84 -2.86 20.78
CA ARG A 259 16.86 -1.97 21.42
C ARG A 259 16.53 -0.66 20.71
N GLY A 260 16.50 -0.65 19.38
CA GLY A 260 15.84 0.44 18.62
C GLY A 260 14.31 0.33 18.64
N VAL A 261 13.67 1.33 18.07
CA VAL A 261 12.19 1.43 17.86
C VAL A 261 11.57 0.12 17.39
N THR A 262 12.28 -0.62 16.52
CA THR A 262 11.82 -1.88 15.94
C THR A 262 11.55 -2.96 16.99
N ALA A 263 12.37 -3.08 18.02
CA ALA A 263 12.17 -4.08 19.07
C ALA A 263 10.94 -3.78 19.94
N THR A 264 10.72 -2.50 20.28
CA THR A 264 9.56 -2.07 21.08
C THR A 264 8.24 -2.23 20.31
N LEU A 265 8.29 -2.02 18.99
CA LEU A 265 7.12 -2.12 18.11
C LEU A 265 6.74 -3.57 17.79
N LEU A 266 7.72 -4.49 17.82
CA LEU A 266 7.49 -5.92 17.61
C LEU A 266 6.65 -6.55 18.75
N ASP A 267 6.78 -6.04 19.96
CA ASP A 267 5.99 -6.52 21.10
C ASP A 267 4.51 -6.12 20.98
N ALA A 268 4.22 -5.01 20.28
CA ALA A 268 2.86 -4.50 20.12
C ALA A 268 2.01 -5.29 19.10
N GLN A 269 2.60 -6.09 18.22
CA GLN A 269 1.95 -6.82 17.10
C GLN A 269 0.99 -5.96 16.25
N GLN A 270 1.14 -4.64 16.29
CA GLN A 270 0.30 -3.67 15.59
C GLN A 270 1.08 -2.99 14.47
N ASN A 271 0.37 -2.67 13.38
CA ASN A 271 0.95 -1.86 12.33
C ASN A 271 1.19 -0.44 12.86
N VAL A 272 2.37 0.11 12.59
CA VAL A 272 2.74 1.46 13.02
C VAL A 272 3.10 2.31 11.81
N TYR A 273 2.49 3.48 11.73
CA TYR A 273 2.70 4.45 10.66
C TYR A 273 3.14 5.78 11.26
N VAL A 274 4.32 6.22 10.89
CA VAL A 274 4.88 7.51 11.32
C VAL A 274 5.00 8.41 10.10
N ASP A 275 4.16 9.44 10.04
CA ASP A 275 4.13 10.41 8.93
C ASP A 275 5.21 11.49 9.08
N HIS A 276 5.68 11.72 10.31
CA HIS A 276 6.70 12.72 10.66
C HIS A 276 7.75 12.11 11.56
N TYR A 277 8.74 11.49 10.96
CA TYR A 277 9.75 10.72 11.72
C TYR A 277 10.53 11.58 12.71
N ALA A 278 10.86 12.82 12.35
CA ALA A 278 11.58 13.75 13.22
C ALA A 278 10.87 14.08 14.54
N ALA A 279 9.54 14.00 14.55
CA ALA A 279 8.71 14.27 15.73
C ALA A 279 8.41 13.03 16.59
N HIS A 280 8.84 11.85 16.15
CA HIS A 280 8.56 10.60 16.85
C HIS A 280 9.50 10.38 18.03
N THR A 281 8.95 10.06 19.21
CA THR A 281 9.68 9.93 20.47
C THR A 281 10.77 8.84 20.48
N ALA A 282 10.64 7.86 19.61
CA ALA A 282 11.56 6.73 19.47
C ALA A 282 12.39 6.82 18.17
N SER A 283 12.58 8.01 17.60
CA SER A 283 13.40 8.21 16.41
C SER A 283 14.86 7.85 16.65
N LEU A 284 15.49 7.19 15.68
CA LEU A 284 16.94 6.97 15.69
C LEU A 284 17.66 8.33 15.66
N PRO A 285 18.67 8.53 16.50
CA PRO A 285 19.46 9.75 16.46
C PRO A 285 19.98 9.98 15.03
N ASN A 286 19.86 11.21 14.55
CA ASN A 286 20.31 11.66 13.22
C ASN A 286 19.56 11.13 11.99
N ALA A 287 18.70 10.11 12.05
CA ALA A 287 18.02 9.57 10.88
C ALA A 287 17.15 10.61 10.14
N ALA A 288 16.46 11.47 10.89
CA ALA A 288 15.69 12.58 10.32
C ALA A 288 16.59 13.60 9.60
N GLY A 289 17.74 13.92 10.17
CA GLY A 289 18.76 14.80 9.55
C GLY A 289 19.38 14.18 8.30
N LEU A 290 19.45 12.86 8.21
CA LEU A 290 19.91 12.11 7.05
C LEU A 290 18.81 11.90 5.98
N GLY A 291 17.63 12.50 6.17
CA GLY A 291 16.57 12.53 5.16
C GLY A 291 15.42 11.56 5.41
N LEU A 292 15.36 10.80 6.51
CA LEU A 292 14.20 9.96 6.80
C LEU A 292 12.98 10.82 7.13
N ARG A 293 11.88 10.63 6.39
CA ARG A 293 10.66 11.45 6.50
C ARG A 293 9.51 10.68 7.12
N ALA A 294 9.22 9.50 6.60
CA ALA A 294 8.12 8.67 7.06
C ALA A 294 8.52 7.20 7.07
N ILE A 295 7.94 6.43 7.97
CA ILE A 295 8.18 5.00 8.08
C ILE A 295 6.89 4.26 8.44
N ALA A 296 6.73 3.08 7.87
CA ALA A 296 5.70 2.12 8.23
C ALA A 296 6.36 0.80 8.67
N TRP A 297 5.85 0.23 9.76
CA TRP A 297 6.21 -1.12 10.23
C TRP A 297 4.95 -1.99 10.18
N VAL A 298 5.06 -3.10 9.46
CA VAL A 298 3.98 -4.09 9.33
C VAL A 298 4.48 -5.41 9.89
N PRO A 299 4.05 -5.83 11.09
CA PRO A 299 4.45 -7.10 11.68
C PRO A 299 3.99 -8.26 10.81
N LEU A 300 4.89 -9.19 10.49
CA LEU A 300 4.62 -10.38 9.70
C LEU A 300 4.45 -11.65 10.56
N GLY A 301 4.70 -11.56 11.87
CA GLY A 301 4.62 -12.69 12.79
C GLY A 301 5.96 -13.40 12.99
N LEU A 302 5.91 -14.71 13.25
CA LEU A 302 7.09 -15.54 13.41
C LEU A 302 7.57 -16.05 12.05
N TRP A 303 8.88 -16.03 11.87
CA TRP A 303 9.59 -16.64 10.77
C TRP A 303 10.56 -17.68 11.36
N GLY A 304 10.15 -18.92 11.36
CA GLY A 304 10.78 -19.93 12.19
C GLY A 304 10.68 -19.57 13.68
N GLN A 305 11.82 -19.27 14.31
CA GLN A 305 11.87 -18.80 15.69
C GLN A 305 12.05 -17.27 15.83
N GLU A 306 12.11 -16.55 14.71
CA GLU A 306 12.39 -15.11 14.68
C GLU A 306 11.11 -14.31 14.45
N ARG A 307 11.03 -13.13 15.04
CA ARG A 307 9.96 -12.18 14.74
C ARG A 307 10.33 -11.38 13.50
N ALA A 308 9.43 -11.33 12.52
CA ALA A 308 9.62 -10.64 11.27
C ALA A 308 8.72 -9.40 11.13
N VAL A 309 9.27 -8.34 10.56
CA VAL A 309 8.56 -7.08 10.26
C VAL A 309 8.95 -6.60 8.87
N LEU A 310 7.96 -6.19 8.10
CA LEU A 310 8.18 -5.41 6.89
C LEU A 310 8.33 -3.94 7.28
N ALA A 311 9.47 -3.34 6.97
CA ALA A 311 9.72 -1.92 7.13
C ALA A 311 9.71 -1.23 5.77
N VAL A 312 8.94 -0.14 5.67
CA VAL A 312 8.75 0.64 4.44
C VAL A 312 9.04 2.10 4.76
N LEU A 313 9.98 2.71 4.04
CA LEU A 313 10.47 4.05 4.35
C LEU A 313 10.28 5.00 3.17
N ARG A 314 10.02 6.26 3.51
CA ARG A 314 10.08 7.41 2.60
C ARG A 314 11.17 8.36 3.07
N ALA A 315 12.10 8.69 2.18
CA ALA A 315 13.28 9.49 2.47
C ALA A 315 13.54 10.52 1.35
N GLY A 316 14.37 11.53 1.63
CA GLY A 316 14.70 12.57 0.66
C GLY A 316 13.57 13.55 0.39
N GLY A 317 13.81 14.50 -0.57
CA GLY A 317 12.85 15.50 -1.01
C GLY A 317 12.46 16.55 0.06
N GLU A 318 11.96 17.71 -0.40
CA GLU A 318 11.40 18.75 0.47
C GLU A 318 9.91 18.48 0.80
N GLU A 319 9.20 17.78 -0.08
CA GLU A 319 7.78 17.50 0.09
C GLU A 319 7.52 16.33 1.06
N ARG A 320 6.67 16.61 2.03
CA ARG A 320 6.15 15.61 2.97
C ARG A 320 5.17 14.70 2.25
N ARG A 321 5.45 13.40 2.22
CA ARG A 321 4.57 12.37 1.66
C ARG A 321 4.02 11.49 2.79
N PRO A 322 2.95 11.90 3.49
CA PRO A 322 2.36 11.10 4.58
C PRO A 322 1.76 9.80 4.03
N TRP A 323 1.57 8.81 4.92
CA TRP A 323 0.88 7.56 4.58
C TRP A 323 -0.61 7.82 4.37
N ARG A 324 -1.07 7.68 3.14
CA ARG A 324 -2.50 7.81 2.81
C ARG A 324 -3.28 6.63 3.40
N ALA A 325 -4.58 6.80 3.57
CA ALA A 325 -5.46 5.71 4.03
C ALA A 325 -5.38 4.49 3.11
N SER A 326 -5.29 4.70 1.78
CA SER A 326 -5.11 3.63 0.78
C SER A 326 -3.78 2.89 0.93
N ASP A 327 -2.68 3.60 1.21
CA ASP A 327 -1.35 2.98 1.41
C ASP A 327 -1.37 2.09 2.66
N ARG A 328 -1.96 2.60 3.76
CA ARG A 328 -2.13 1.86 5.02
C ARG A 328 -2.97 0.60 4.80
N ALA A 329 -4.14 0.74 4.15
CA ALA A 329 -5.03 -0.38 3.86
C ALA A 329 -4.34 -1.47 3.00
N LEU A 330 -3.56 -1.07 1.97
CA LEU A 330 -2.80 -1.99 1.13
C LEU A 330 -1.74 -2.75 1.95
N LEU A 331 -0.92 -2.03 2.72
CA LEU A 331 0.13 -2.63 3.55
C LEU A 331 -0.45 -3.58 4.61
N GLU A 332 -1.58 -3.23 5.22
CA GLU A 332 -2.28 -4.07 6.19
C GLU A 332 -2.86 -5.34 5.57
N ALA A 333 -3.53 -5.20 4.43
CA ALA A 333 -4.11 -6.35 3.72
C ALA A 333 -3.01 -7.32 3.25
N ALA A 334 -1.96 -6.79 2.64
CA ALA A 334 -0.83 -7.60 2.19
C ALA A 334 -0.06 -8.24 3.35
N GLY A 335 0.14 -7.51 4.45
CA GLY A 335 0.74 -8.07 5.68
C GLY A 335 -0.07 -9.24 6.23
N ARG A 336 -1.41 -9.17 6.18
CA ARG A 336 -2.27 -10.30 6.55
C ARG A 336 -2.09 -11.50 5.62
N SER A 337 -2.01 -11.27 4.31
CA SER A 337 -1.80 -12.32 3.31
C SER A 337 -0.46 -13.03 3.51
N ILE A 338 0.62 -12.27 3.70
CA ILE A 338 1.96 -12.81 3.95
C ILE A 338 1.96 -13.64 5.25
N ARG A 339 1.43 -13.11 6.35
CA ARG A 339 1.32 -13.86 7.63
C ARG A 339 0.57 -15.17 7.46
N SER A 340 -0.56 -15.15 6.75
CA SER A 340 -1.35 -16.35 6.50
C SER A 340 -0.58 -17.37 5.67
N ALA A 341 0.22 -16.95 4.70
CA ALA A 341 1.07 -17.84 3.91
C ALA A 341 2.16 -18.49 4.77
N MET A 342 2.84 -17.70 5.62
CA MET A 342 3.86 -18.20 6.56
C MET A 342 3.27 -19.22 7.52
N GLN A 343 2.13 -18.92 8.13
CA GLN A 343 1.46 -19.83 9.04
C GLN A 343 1.05 -21.15 8.37
N ARG A 344 0.55 -21.09 7.14
CA ARG A 344 0.23 -22.31 6.36
C ARG A 344 1.46 -23.14 6.07
N HIS A 345 2.57 -22.50 5.70
CA HIS A 345 3.83 -23.20 5.45
C HIS A 345 4.33 -23.91 6.70
N ASP A 346 4.36 -23.22 7.85
CA ASP A 346 4.80 -23.78 9.12
C ASP A 346 3.89 -24.94 9.56
N ALA A 347 2.57 -24.78 9.40
CA ALA A 347 1.61 -25.83 9.69
C ALA A 347 1.81 -27.06 8.80
N LEU A 348 2.08 -26.86 7.50
CA LEU A 348 2.35 -27.94 6.56
C LEU A 348 3.66 -28.64 6.90
N ALA A 349 4.73 -27.89 7.20
CA ALA A 349 6.01 -28.45 7.62
C ALA A 349 5.87 -29.26 8.92
N ALA A 350 5.11 -28.75 9.90
CA ALA A 350 4.81 -29.47 11.14
C ALA A 350 3.99 -30.75 10.88
N ALA A 351 2.96 -30.66 10.04
CA ALA A 351 2.13 -31.83 9.67
C ALA A 351 2.97 -32.88 8.92
N THR A 352 3.85 -32.47 8.00
CA THR A 352 4.77 -33.35 7.31
C THR A 352 5.73 -34.04 8.28
N ARG A 353 6.29 -33.30 9.22
CA ARG A 353 7.17 -33.86 10.26
C ARG A 353 6.43 -34.88 11.14
N ILE A 354 5.23 -34.56 11.59
CA ILE A 354 4.40 -35.49 12.38
C ILE A 354 4.06 -36.73 11.55
N SER A 355 3.74 -36.57 10.27
CA SER A 355 3.41 -37.68 9.36
C SER A 355 4.60 -38.60 9.09
N LYS A 356 5.85 -38.15 9.29
CA LYS A 356 7.08 -38.91 9.10
C LYS A 356 7.64 -39.53 10.38
N GLN A 357 7.04 -39.25 11.55
CA GLN A 357 7.47 -39.80 12.83
C GLN A 357 6.59 -40.96 13.28
N ASP A 358 7.17 -41.91 14.01
CA ASP A 358 6.43 -42.93 14.77
C ASP A 358 5.83 -42.29 16.01
N SER A 359 4.52 -42.42 16.19
CA SER A 359 3.78 -41.74 17.24
C SER A 359 4.13 -42.18 18.66
N LEU A 360 4.70 -43.36 18.83
CA LEU A 360 5.11 -43.88 20.12
C LEU A 360 6.52 -43.46 20.51
N THR A 361 7.45 -43.58 19.59
CA THR A 361 8.89 -43.50 19.84
C THR A 361 9.52 -42.18 19.37
N GLY A 362 8.84 -41.43 18.47
CA GLY A 362 9.33 -40.17 17.93
C GLY A 362 10.44 -40.29 16.87
N VAL A 363 10.98 -41.49 16.59
CA VAL A 363 11.92 -41.73 15.48
C VAL A 363 11.17 -41.75 14.15
N GLY A 364 11.88 -41.86 13.02
CA GLY A 364 11.23 -41.95 11.69
C GLY A 364 10.29 -43.15 11.60
N ASN A 365 9.18 -42.99 10.93
CA ASN A 365 8.26 -44.10 10.66
C ASN A 365 8.63 -44.80 9.31
N ARG A 366 7.87 -45.85 8.94
CA ARG A 366 8.05 -46.59 7.68
C ARG A 366 8.05 -45.65 6.46
N ARG A 367 7.13 -44.68 6.41
CA ARG A 367 7.04 -43.72 5.30
C ARG A 367 8.29 -42.84 5.21
N ALA A 368 8.80 -42.37 6.34
CA ALA A 368 10.04 -41.62 6.37
C ALA A 368 11.25 -42.41 5.88
N LEU A 369 11.31 -43.71 6.19
CA LEU A 369 12.35 -44.61 5.66
C LEU A 369 12.24 -44.77 4.12
N GLU A 370 11.04 -45.02 3.60
CA GLU A 370 10.79 -45.16 2.17
C GLU A 370 11.23 -43.90 1.39
N GLU A 371 10.89 -42.74 1.89
CA GLU A 371 11.31 -41.46 1.30
C GLU A 371 12.83 -41.26 1.40
N ALA A 372 13.44 -41.57 2.55
CA ALA A 372 14.91 -41.46 2.71
C ALA A 372 15.68 -42.38 1.81
N LEU A 373 15.19 -43.60 1.57
CA LEU A 373 15.78 -44.53 0.60
C LEU A 373 15.66 -44.03 -0.86
N CYS A 374 14.58 -43.33 -1.21
CA CYS A 374 14.39 -42.71 -2.53
C CYS A 374 15.26 -41.47 -2.72
N GLU A 375 15.50 -40.70 -1.65
CA GLU A 375 16.29 -39.46 -1.69
C GLU A 375 17.80 -39.70 -1.58
N ALA A 376 18.21 -40.89 -1.11
CA ALA A 376 19.61 -41.23 -0.96
C ALA A 376 20.31 -41.29 -2.32
N ALA A 377 21.48 -40.65 -2.42
CA ALA A 377 22.22 -40.54 -3.67
C ALA A 377 22.62 -41.94 -4.17
N PRO A 378 22.31 -42.30 -5.44
CA PRO A 378 22.53 -43.67 -6.00
C PRO A 378 23.99 -44.09 -6.01
N ASP A 379 24.91 -43.13 -6.12
CA ASP A 379 26.35 -43.36 -6.23
C ASP A 379 27.09 -43.29 -4.88
N SER A 380 26.36 -43.19 -3.76
CA SER A 380 26.94 -43.13 -2.44
C SER A 380 26.88 -44.48 -1.73
N ASP A 381 27.86 -44.74 -0.88
CA ASP A 381 27.85 -45.92 -0.02
C ASP A 381 26.84 -45.78 1.11
N TRP A 382 26.03 -46.82 1.30
CA TRP A 382 25.02 -46.89 2.35
C TRP A 382 25.02 -48.25 3.03
N THR A 383 24.69 -48.23 4.33
CA THR A 383 24.42 -49.45 5.10
C THR A 383 22.98 -49.34 5.65
N VAL A 384 22.21 -50.38 5.39
CA VAL A 384 20.87 -50.59 5.96
C VAL A 384 20.94 -51.71 6.98
N SER A 385 20.57 -51.42 8.20
CA SER A 385 20.55 -52.40 9.29
C SER A 385 19.14 -52.53 9.86
N LEU A 386 18.53 -53.71 9.75
CA LEU A 386 17.23 -54.03 10.34
C LEU A 386 17.42 -54.81 11.63
N MET A 387 16.69 -54.48 12.65
CA MET A 387 16.75 -55.09 13.94
C MET A 387 15.36 -55.34 14.57
N ASP A 388 15.30 -56.38 15.44
CA ASP A 388 14.12 -56.79 16.15
C ASP A 388 14.49 -56.98 17.65
N LEU A 389 13.64 -56.49 18.55
CA LEU A 389 13.86 -56.65 20.01
C LEU A 389 13.46 -58.05 20.47
N ASP A 390 14.46 -58.90 20.69
CA ASP A 390 14.26 -60.25 21.23
C ASP A 390 13.66 -60.22 22.66
N GLY A 391 12.61 -60.96 22.88
CA GLY A 391 11.92 -61.03 24.17
C GLY A 391 10.85 -59.99 24.39
N PHE A 392 10.62 -59.08 23.42
CA PHE A 392 9.63 -58.00 23.56
C PHE A 392 8.18 -58.51 23.78
N LYS A 393 7.79 -59.58 23.06
CA LYS A 393 6.50 -60.22 23.29
C LYS A 393 6.34 -60.75 24.71
N SER A 394 7.38 -61.38 25.24
CA SER A 394 7.37 -61.92 26.63
C SER A 394 7.27 -60.78 27.64
N LEU A 395 7.94 -59.64 27.38
CA LEU A 395 7.79 -58.42 28.21
C LEU A 395 6.33 -57.96 28.23
N ASN A 396 5.68 -57.84 27.08
CA ASN A 396 4.28 -57.43 27.00
C ASN A 396 3.33 -58.41 27.73
N ASP A 397 3.57 -59.73 27.53
CA ASP A 397 2.75 -60.76 28.13
C ASP A 397 2.90 -60.80 29.67
N THR A 398 4.06 -60.44 30.22
CA THR A 398 4.39 -60.50 31.64
C THR A 398 4.15 -59.20 32.38
N ALA A 399 4.53 -58.08 31.78
CA ALA A 399 4.50 -56.77 32.45
C ALA A 399 3.45 -55.80 31.86
N GLY A 400 2.79 -56.20 30.80
CA GLY A 400 1.75 -55.40 30.13
C GLY A 400 2.31 -54.46 29.04
N HIS A 401 1.41 -54.01 28.17
CA HIS A 401 1.75 -53.15 27.02
C HIS A 401 2.36 -51.78 27.44
N ALA A 402 1.98 -51.24 28.59
CA ALA A 402 2.53 -49.96 29.07
C ALA A 402 4.04 -50.06 29.34
N GLU A 403 4.56 -51.16 29.91
CA GLU A 403 6.00 -51.36 30.10
C GLU A 403 6.70 -51.70 28.77
N GLY A 404 6.03 -52.39 27.84
CA GLY A 404 6.52 -52.56 26.47
C GLY A 404 6.69 -51.24 25.76
N ASP A 405 5.68 -50.37 25.78
CA ASP A 405 5.74 -49.04 25.19
C ASP A 405 6.88 -48.16 25.79
N LYS A 406 7.09 -48.28 27.11
CA LYS A 406 8.20 -47.60 27.78
C LYS A 406 9.58 -48.13 27.29
N ALA A 407 9.69 -49.44 27.17
CA ALA A 407 10.90 -50.08 26.66
C ALA A 407 11.20 -49.63 25.23
N LEU A 408 10.20 -49.55 24.33
CA LEU A 408 10.32 -49.06 22.98
C LEU A 408 10.79 -47.58 22.90
N ARG A 409 10.22 -46.72 23.77
CA ARG A 409 10.65 -45.30 23.82
C ARG A 409 12.09 -45.16 24.27
N VAL A 410 12.48 -45.90 25.31
CA VAL A 410 13.87 -45.87 25.82
C VAL A 410 14.85 -46.40 24.78
N PHE A 411 14.51 -47.52 24.14
CA PHE A 411 15.35 -48.10 23.08
C PHE A 411 15.52 -47.17 21.91
N ALA A 412 14.42 -46.63 21.37
CA ALA A 412 14.44 -45.71 20.26
C ALA A 412 15.23 -44.41 20.56
N GLY A 413 15.03 -43.84 21.78
CA GLY A 413 15.75 -42.64 22.21
C GLY A 413 17.26 -42.90 22.37
N ALA A 414 17.64 -44.02 22.99
CA ALA A 414 19.05 -44.38 23.12
C ALA A 414 19.71 -44.69 21.76
N LEU A 415 19.00 -45.37 20.87
CA LEU A 415 19.46 -45.64 19.52
C LEU A 415 19.63 -44.39 18.70
N ALA A 416 18.64 -43.45 18.77
CA ALA A 416 18.70 -42.18 18.09
C ALA A 416 19.85 -41.30 18.62
N ALA A 417 20.12 -41.30 19.92
CA ALA A 417 21.24 -40.56 20.50
C ALA A 417 22.58 -41.13 20.08
N GLU A 418 22.72 -42.48 20.05
CA GLU A 418 23.94 -43.14 19.67
C GLU A 418 24.34 -42.91 18.22
N PHE A 419 23.36 -42.84 17.31
CA PHE A 419 23.59 -42.64 15.87
C PHE A 419 23.27 -41.24 15.39
N ALA A 420 23.13 -40.24 16.29
CA ALA A 420 22.72 -38.87 15.97
C ALA A 420 23.60 -38.19 14.91
N LEU A 421 24.89 -38.49 14.85
CA LEU A 421 25.85 -37.89 13.93
C LEU A 421 26.13 -38.79 12.69
N ASP A 422 25.73 -40.05 12.74
CA ASP A 422 26.18 -41.06 11.76
C ASP A 422 25.03 -41.59 10.90
N GLY A 423 23.77 -41.34 11.27
CA GLY A 423 22.65 -41.85 10.48
C GLY A 423 21.29 -41.59 11.10
N GLN A 424 20.28 -42.27 10.55
CA GLN A 424 18.89 -42.05 10.96
C GLN A 424 18.26 -43.37 11.41
N VAL A 425 17.37 -43.24 12.44
CA VAL A 425 16.66 -44.34 13.05
C VAL A 425 15.20 -44.29 12.64
N TYR A 426 14.67 -45.46 12.27
CA TYR A 426 13.28 -45.63 11.87
C TYR A 426 12.65 -46.80 12.62
N ARG A 427 11.34 -46.74 12.83
CA ARG A 427 10.55 -47.86 13.34
C ARG A 427 9.53 -48.30 12.31
N LEU A 428 9.58 -49.58 11.92
CA LEU A 428 8.65 -50.13 10.93
C LEU A 428 7.29 -50.51 11.53
N GLY A 429 7.28 -50.87 12.79
CA GLY A 429 6.13 -51.29 13.57
C GLY A 429 6.50 -52.37 14.59
N GLY A 430 5.67 -52.55 15.62
CA GLY A 430 5.97 -53.50 16.66
C GLY A 430 7.31 -53.25 17.36
N ASP A 431 8.19 -54.23 17.30
CA ASP A 431 9.56 -54.22 17.85
C ASP A 431 10.66 -54.13 16.80
N GLU A 432 10.30 -53.77 15.51
CA GLU A 432 11.22 -53.66 14.41
C GLU A 432 11.72 -52.24 14.18
N PHE A 433 13.06 -52.07 14.13
CA PHE A 433 13.72 -50.79 13.88
C PHE A 433 14.72 -50.93 12.72
N VAL A 434 14.94 -49.82 12.01
CA VAL A 434 15.91 -49.70 10.92
C VAL A 434 16.86 -48.55 11.19
N LEU A 435 18.16 -48.80 10.93
CA LEU A 435 19.19 -47.79 10.81
C LEU A 435 19.52 -47.60 9.34
N LEU A 436 19.53 -46.38 8.87
CA LEU A 436 20.05 -45.96 7.57
C LEU A 436 21.32 -45.14 7.80
N LEU A 437 22.47 -45.69 7.44
CA LEU A 437 23.79 -45.16 7.74
C LEU A 437 24.52 -44.81 6.44
N PRO A 438 24.96 -43.56 6.23
CA PRO A 438 25.90 -43.20 5.21
C PRO A 438 27.23 -43.98 5.39
N GLY A 439 27.79 -44.47 4.27
CA GLY A 439 29.01 -45.22 4.28
C GLY A 439 28.86 -46.74 4.51
N LEU A 440 29.96 -47.43 4.50
CA LEU A 440 30.02 -48.88 4.67
C LEU A 440 30.36 -49.23 6.13
N TRP A 441 29.41 -49.81 6.84
CA TRP A 441 29.55 -50.19 8.24
C TRP A 441 29.64 -51.71 8.36
N ALA A 442 30.59 -52.19 9.12
CA ALA A 442 30.60 -53.60 9.47
C ALA A 442 29.47 -53.94 10.46
N GLU A 443 28.82 -55.06 10.28
CA GLU A 443 27.70 -55.49 11.14
C GLU A 443 28.11 -55.56 12.63
N ALA A 444 29.39 -55.94 12.91
CA ALA A 444 29.91 -55.98 14.26
C ALA A 444 29.96 -54.57 14.93
N ASP A 445 30.41 -53.54 14.18
CA ASP A 445 30.51 -52.17 14.68
C ASP A 445 29.13 -51.57 14.98
N VAL A 446 28.15 -51.88 14.10
CA VAL A 446 26.75 -51.49 14.30
C VAL A 446 26.17 -52.17 15.56
N LEU A 447 26.46 -53.50 15.72
CA LEU A 447 25.96 -54.27 16.84
C LEU A 447 26.53 -53.77 18.17
N ASP A 448 27.83 -53.47 18.22
CA ASP A 448 28.47 -52.97 19.45
C ASP A 448 27.81 -51.66 19.94
N ARG A 449 27.45 -50.78 19.02
CA ARG A 449 26.76 -49.52 19.36
C ARG A 449 25.28 -49.76 19.74
N ILE A 450 24.60 -50.69 19.09
CA ILE A 450 23.23 -51.07 19.44
C ILE A 450 23.16 -51.68 20.86
N ASP A 451 24.21 -52.42 21.26
CA ASP A 451 24.28 -53.01 22.59
C ASP A 451 24.26 -51.97 23.71
N LEU A 452 24.74 -50.72 23.48
CA LEU A 452 24.58 -49.61 24.43
C LEU A 452 23.09 -49.22 24.59
N ALA A 453 22.32 -49.18 23.50
CA ALA A 453 20.88 -48.91 23.55
C ALA A 453 20.11 -50.04 24.24
N VAL A 454 20.54 -51.29 24.05
CA VAL A 454 20.00 -52.48 24.72
C VAL A 454 20.25 -52.40 26.24
N LEU A 455 21.48 -51.97 26.64
CA LEU A 455 21.80 -51.80 28.06
C LEU A 455 20.90 -50.76 28.72
N ALA A 456 20.57 -49.63 28.05
CA ALA A 456 19.66 -48.63 28.53
C ALA A 456 18.25 -49.18 28.80
N VAL A 457 17.74 -50.04 27.89
CA VAL A 457 16.44 -50.67 28.07
C VAL A 457 16.43 -51.68 29.22
N ARG A 458 17.52 -52.46 29.36
CA ARG A 458 17.64 -53.43 30.46
C ARG A 458 17.60 -52.81 31.84
N GLN A 459 17.90 -51.54 31.99
CA GLN A 459 17.77 -50.82 33.26
C GLN A 459 16.32 -50.49 33.65
N VAL A 460 15.41 -50.45 32.67
CA VAL A 460 14.02 -50.07 32.85
C VAL A 460 13.03 -51.24 32.64
N ALA A 461 13.44 -52.27 31.90
CA ALA A 461 12.60 -53.44 31.60
C ALA A 461 12.78 -54.52 32.67
N PRO A 462 11.69 -55.10 33.20
CA PRO A 462 11.76 -56.16 34.22
C PRO A 462 12.24 -57.50 33.66
N THR A 463 12.22 -57.67 32.35
CA THR A 463 12.71 -58.88 31.66
C THR A 463 13.90 -58.52 30.73
N PRO A 464 14.90 -59.40 30.60
CA PRO A 464 16.03 -59.13 29.75
C PRO A 464 15.63 -59.14 28.28
N LEU A 465 15.90 -57.98 27.63
CA LEU A 465 15.72 -57.82 26.19
C LEU A 465 17.07 -57.98 25.48
N GLY A 466 17.03 -58.47 24.22
CA GLY A 466 18.15 -58.54 23.33
C GLY A 466 17.79 -57.93 21.96
N VAL A 467 18.72 -57.98 21.02
CA VAL A 467 18.51 -57.52 19.64
C VAL A 467 18.98 -58.59 18.66
N SER A 468 18.17 -58.95 17.69
CA SER A 468 18.58 -59.67 16.49
C SER A 468 18.77 -58.69 15.36
N LEU A 469 20.00 -58.62 14.77
CA LEU A 469 20.41 -57.65 13.77
C LEU A 469 20.71 -58.36 12.45
N GLY A 470 20.43 -57.69 11.35
CA GLY A 470 20.95 -58.02 10.02
C GLY A 470 21.26 -56.77 9.24
N SER A 471 22.47 -56.66 8.70
CA SER A 471 22.94 -55.50 7.95
C SER A 471 23.23 -55.86 6.51
N ALA A 472 23.01 -54.93 5.58
CA ALA A 472 23.40 -55.05 4.16
C ALA A 472 23.92 -53.70 3.66
N THR A 473 24.87 -53.74 2.72
CA THR A 473 25.55 -52.54 2.18
C THR A 473 25.33 -52.39 0.68
N THR A 474 25.51 -51.19 0.15
CA THR A 474 25.42 -50.91 -1.30
C THR A 474 26.45 -51.71 -2.14
N GLN A 475 27.53 -52.20 -1.53
CA GLN A 475 28.42 -53.12 -2.22
C GLN A 475 27.79 -54.49 -2.58
N GLU A 476 26.67 -54.81 -1.97
CA GLU A 476 25.96 -56.07 -2.16
C GLU A 476 24.80 -55.97 -3.13
N GLY A 477 24.41 -54.77 -3.55
CA GLY A 477 23.31 -54.56 -4.48
C GLY A 477 22.72 -53.16 -4.40
N ALA A 478 21.65 -52.91 -5.16
CA ALA A 478 20.96 -51.62 -5.17
C ALA A 478 20.35 -51.31 -3.79
N LEU A 479 20.30 -50.04 -3.43
CA LEU A 479 19.80 -49.56 -2.15
C LEU A 479 18.36 -50.05 -1.84
N GLU A 480 17.53 -50.16 -2.89
CA GLU A 480 16.15 -50.66 -2.80
C GLU A 480 16.07 -52.10 -2.31
N ASP A 481 17.07 -52.90 -2.60
CA ASP A 481 17.14 -54.32 -2.23
C ASP A 481 17.73 -54.57 -0.83
N LEU A 482 18.42 -53.58 -0.25
CA LEU A 482 19.17 -53.74 0.97
C LEU A 482 18.28 -54.06 2.17
N LEU A 483 17.09 -53.43 2.26
CA LEU A 483 16.15 -53.71 3.34
C LEU A 483 15.73 -55.18 3.35
N GLY A 484 15.42 -55.74 2.18
CA GLY A 484 15.07 -57.16 2.06
C GLY A 484 16.25 -58.11 2.33
N ARG A 485 17.50 -57.69 2.10
CA ARG A 485 18.69 -58.48 2.47
C ARG A 485 18.96 -58.44 3.98
N ALA A 486 18.83 -57.24 4.58
CA ALA A 486 18.94 -57.03 6.02
C ALA A 486 17.89 -57.89 6.77
N ASP A 487 16.64 -57.91 6.30
CA ASP A 487 15.56 -58.73 6.86
C ASP A 487 15.90 -60.20 6.91
N ARG A 488 16.36 -60.75 5.78
CA ARG A 488 16.77 -62.20 5.73
C ARG A 488 17.89 -62.52 6.74
N ARG A 489 18.85 -61.60 6.92
CA ARG A 489 19.98 -61.77 7.86
C ARG A 489 19.49 -61.67 9.32
N MET A 490 18.68 -60.68 9.62
CA MET A 490 18.08 -60.50 10.95
C MET A 490 17.24 -61.75 11.34
N TYR A 491 16.44 -62.27 10.39
CA TYR A 491 15.67 -63.47 10.64
C TYR A 491 16.56 -64.70 10.90
N ALA A 492 17.66 -64.86 10.15
CA ALA A 492 18.64 -65.90 10.38
C ALA A 492 19.32 -65.79 11.76
N ALA A 493 19.69 -64.54 12.16
CA ALA A 493 20.22 -64.24 13.50
C ALA A 493 19.22 -64.63 14.62
N LYS A 494 17.94 -64.24 14.46
CA LYS A 494 16.86 -64.58 15.40
C LYS A 494 16.65 -66.08 15.57
N ARG A 495 16.72 -66.83 14.46
CA ARG A 495 16.61 -68.34 14.53
C ARG A 495 17.80 -68.97 15.28
N ARG A 496 19.05 -68.51 15.02
CA ARG A 496 20.25 -69.01 15.70
C ARG A 496 20.20 -68.78 17.23
N ARG A 497 19.65 -67.62 17.66
CA ARG A 497 19.48 -67.33 19.10
C ARG A 497 18.43 -68.21 19.75
N LYS A 498 17.29 -68.47 19.10
CA LYS A 498 16.24 -69.39 19.62
C LYS A 498 16.73 -70.83 19.77
N THR A 499 17.64 -71.30 18.92
CA THR A 499 18.22 -72.67 19.01
C THR A 499 19.33 -72.78 20.05
N ARG A 500 19.94 -71.64 20.47
CA ARG A 500 20.98 -71.57 21.54
C ARG A 500 20.44 -71.33 22.94
N ALA A 501 19.20 -70.92 23.08
CA ALA A 501 18.58 -70.83 24.39
C ALA A 501 18.50 -72.29 24.98
N PRO A 502 19.07 -72.56 26.16
CA PRO A 502 18.93 -73.86 26.79
C PRO A 502 17.45 -74.11 27.05
N VAL A 503 16.96 -75.29 26.62
CA VAL A 503 15.67 -75.80 27.03
C VAL A 503 15.71 -75.84 28.54
N GLY A 504 14.97 -74.92 29.20
CA GLY A 504 14.93 -74.81 30.65
C GLY A 504 14.50 -76.12 31.30
N VAL A 505 15.22 -76.44 32.32
CA VAL A 505 14.80 -77.39 33.36
C VAL A 505 13.90 -76.69 34.33
#